data_a3173f2d11fb7aca398832df2264ea59
#
_entry.id   a3173f2d11fb7aca398832df2264ea59
#
_cell.length_a   1.000
_cell.length_b   1.000
_cell.length_c   1.000
_cell.angle_alpha   90.00
_cell.angle_beta   90.00
_cell.angle_gamma   90.00
#
_symmetry.space_group_name_H-M   'P 1'
#
loop_
_entity.id
_entity.type
_entity.pdbx_description
1 polymer ?
#
loop_
_entity_poly.entity_id
_entity_poly.type
_entity_poly.pdbx_seq_one_letter_code
_entity_poly.pdbx_strand_id
1 'polypeptide(L)'
;YQAVGSGAGVRQFAAGTVDFGASDGVVKDSKIPASGLVHIPMTGGAIVPAYNNPGCDAKMTQTQLADVFLGKITNWSTFGCADKGIKVVYRSDGSGTTQGFTNSLSAFSPEWKEKVGTGKAVTWKTGVGAKGNSGVAAQIKQMDGAIGYLNYGYVSGGKFQQVALENKDGNYVLASAETSAAGLSKIVLDDKLRGADANPSGENSYPIVSLTWILAYPEAPKNAAVKDTLRYMLSEKAQATSDSLGYVPLPESLRQKSLAAVSTIK
;
A
#
# COMPACT_ATOMS: atom_id res chain seq x y z
N TYR A 1 16.89 -4.56 10.02
CA TYR A 1 15.97 -4.07 8.98
C TYR A 1 15.95 -2.55 8.93
N GLN A 2 15.99 -1.97 7.71
CA GLN A 2 15.91 -0.53 7.51
C GLN A 2 14.63 -0.19 6.72
N ALA A 3 13.73 0.58 7.31
CA ALA A 3 12.50 1.03 6.69
C ALA A 3 12.74 2.26 5.80
N VAL A 4 13.27 2.04 4.59
CA VAL A 4 13.69 3.09 3.65
C VAL A 4 12.75 3.29 2.46
N GLY A 5 11.62 2.59 2.44
CA GLY A 5 10.63 2.56 1.37
C GLY A 5 10.97 1.63 0.22
N SER A 6 9.93 1.17 -0.49
CA SER A 6 10.05 0.14 -1.54
C SER A 6 11.01 0.51 -2.67
N GLY A 7 11.13 1.78 -3.01
CA GLY A 7 12.08 2.23 -4.05
C GLY A 7 13.53 1.98 -3.67
N ALA A 8 13.91 2.28 -2.42
CA ALA A 8 15.25 2.01 -1.92
C ALA A 8 15.46 0.51 -1.69
N GLY A 9 14.47 -0.21 -1.14
CA GLY A 9 14.53 -1.67 -0.96
C GLY A 9 14.84 -2.39 -2.27
N VAL A 10 14.13 -2.06 -3.34
CA VAL A 10 14.39 -2.64 -4.67
C VAL A 10 15.77 -2.27 -5.20
N ARG A 11 16.22 -1.01 -5.03
CA ARG A 11 17.57 -0.60 -5.49
C ARG A 11 18.69 -1.30 -4.74
N GLN A 12 18.60 -1.39 -3.41
CA GLN A 12 19.60 -2.07 -2.58
C GLN A 12 19.65 -3.57 -2.91
N PHE A 13 18.49 -4.20 -3.09
CA PHE A 13 18.39 -5.59 -3.54
C PHE A 13 19.06 -5.76 -4.91
N ALA A 14 18.71 -4.95 -5.91
CA ALA A 14 19.30 -5.04 -7.24
C ALA A 14 20.83 -4.80 -7.26
N ALA A 15 21.33 -3.99 -6.34
CA ALA A 15 22.75 -3.73 -6.16
C ALA A 15 23.50 -4.81 -5.36
N GLY A 16 22.82 -5.83 -4.82
CA GLY A 16 23.45 -6.89 -4.02
C GLY A 16 23.95 -6.44 -2.65
N THR A 17 23.47 -5.31 -2.13
CA THR A 17 23.97 -4.73 -0.86
C THR A 17 23.20 -5.17 0.38
N VAL A 18 22.18 -6.01 0.21
CA VAL A 18 21.34 -6.55 1.28
C VAL A 18 21.08 -8.04 1.05
N ASP A 19 20.81 -8.79 2.10
CA ASP A 19 20.53 -10.23 1.99
C ASP A 19 19.11 -10.49 1.44
N PHE A 20 18.17 -9.58 1.67
CA PHE A 20 16.83 -9.55 1.06
C PHE A 20 16.30 -8.12 1.03
N GLY A 21 15.34 -7.84 0.17
CA GLY A 21 14.63 -6.58 0.11
C GLY A 21 13.15 -6.73 0.46
N ALA A 22 12.43 -5.60 0.60
CA ALA A 22 10.99 -5.58 0.74
C ALA A 22 10.36 -4.50 -0.14
N SER A 23 9.15 -4.77 -0.67
CA SER A 23 8.41 -3.84 -1.52
C SER A 23 6.91 -4.12 -1.47
N ASP A 24 6.10 -3.06 -1.34
CA ASP A 24 4.63 -3.15 -1.49
C ASP A 24 4.19 -3.12 -2.98
N GLY A 25 5.13 -3.20 -3.89
CA GLY A 25 4.84 -3.29 -5.31
C GLY A 25 5.81 -4.23 -6.02
N VAL A 26 5.28 -4.99 -6.97
CA VAL A 26 6.06 -5.94 -7.76
C VAL A 26 7.25 -5.28 -8.48
N VAL A 27 8.32 -6.03 -8.67
CA VAL A 27 9.46 -5.64 -9.50
C VAL A 27 9.19 -6.12 -10.91
N LYS A 28 9.22 -5.20 -11.88
CA LYS A 28 9.05 -5.53 -13.30
C LYS A 28 10.23 -6.38 -13.81
N ASP A 29 10.00 -7.29 -14.74
CA ASP A 29 11.03 -8.17 -15.29
C ASP A 29 12.27 -7.39 -15.79
N SER A 30 12.08 -6.22 -16.40
CA SER A 30 13.16 -5.34 -16.85
C SER A 30 14.05 -4.76 -15.75
N LYS A 31 13.68 -4.94 -14.47
CA LYS A 31 14.41 -4.46 -13.30
C LYS A 31 14.87 -5.59 -12.37
N ILE A 32 14.70 -6.85 -12.80
CA ILE A 32 15.21 -8.00 -12.07
C ILE A 32 16.74 -8.04 -12.30
N PRO A 33 17.55 -8.12 -11.23
CA PRO A 33 19.00 -8.22 -11.36
C PRO A 33 19.41 -9.55 -11.99
N ALA A 34 20.61 -9.61 -12.54
CA ALA A 34 21.16 -10.84 -13.14
C ALA A 34 21.24 -12.02 -12.16
N SER A 35 21.35 -11.73 -10.84
CA SER A 35 21.28 -12.71 -9.76
C SER A 35 19.89 -13.34 -9.58
N GLY A 36 18.89 -12.85 -10.31
CA GLY A 36 17.51 -13.31 -10.21
C GLY A 36 16.74 -12.68 -9.06
N LEU A 37 15.47 -13.07 -8.96
CA LEU A 37 14.56 -12.57 -7.93
C LEU A 37 13.43 -13.57 -7.70
N VAL A 38 13.19 -13.93 -6.45
CA VAL A 38 11.99 -14.63 -5.98
C VAL A 38 11.11 -13.63 -5.23
N HIS A 39 9.88 -13.43 -5.71
CA HIS A 39 8.86 -12.65 -4.99
C HIS A 39 8.15 -13.55 -3.98
N ILE A 40 8.15 -13.14 -2.73
CA ILE A 40 7.50 -13.89 -1.65
C ILE A 40 6.48 -12.98 -0.98
N PRO A 41 5.18 -13.14 -1.27
CA PRO A 41 4.14 -12.44 -0.52
C PRO A 41 4.28 -12.70 0.97
N MET A 42 4.24 -11.67 1.79
CA MET A 42 4.49 -11.79 3.23
C MET A 42 3.31 -11.33 4.07
N THR A 43 2.65 -10.27 3.65
CA THR A 43 1.50 -9.67 4.33
C THR A 43 0.79 -8.72 3.36
N GLY A 44 -0.31 -8.13 3.78
CA GLY A 44 -1.01 -7.10 3.02
C GLY A 44 -1.72 -6.12 3.92
N GLY A 45 -2.44 -5.18 3.31
CA GLY A 45 -3.26 -4.22 4.03
C GLY A 45 -3.86 -3.16 3.12
N ALA A 46 -4.73 -2.33 3.70
CA ALA A 46 -5.28 -1.18 3.02
C ALA A 46 -4.29 -0.02 2.93
N ILE A 47 -4.45 0.78 1.89
CA ILE A 47 -3.85 2.10 1.75
C ILE A 47 -4.99 3.11 1.96
N VAL A 48 -4.94 3.83 3.07
CA VAL A 48 -6.07 4.58 3.61
C VAL A 48 -5.89 6.07 3.37
N PRO A 49 -6.80 6.75 2.66
CA PRO A 49 -6.90 8.20 2.70
C PRO A 49 -7.24 8.64 4.12
N ALA A 50 -6.25 9.19 4.81
CA ALA A 50 -6.34 9.67 6.18
C ALA A 50 -6.27 11.20 6.21
N TYR A 51 -7.00 11.81 7.14
CA TYR A 51 -7.08 13.28 7.19
C TYR A 51 -7.11 13.83 8.62
N ASN A 52 -6.94 15.13 8.73
CA ASN A 52 -7.05 15.90 9.95
C ASN A 52 -8.04 17.07 9.72
N ASN A 53 -9.30 16.84 10.02
CA ASN A 53 -10.36 17.86 9.99
C ASN A 53 -11.41 17.52 11.07
N PRO A 54 -11.17 17.89 12.34
CA PRO A 54 -12.09 17.59 13.42
C PRO A 54 -13.52 18.06 13.13
N GLY A 55 -14.50 17.21 13.46
CA GLY A 55 -15.92 17.47 13.18
C GLY A 55 -16.38 17.17 11.74
N CYS A 56 -15.51 16.59 10.92
CA CYS A 56 -15.84 16.15 9.55
C CYS A 56 -15.84 14.63 9.45
N ASP A 57 -16.92 14.04 8.94
CA ASP A 57 -17.04 12.60 8.62
C ASP A 57 -17.08 12.44 7.10
N ALA A 58 -15.93 12.53 6.47
CA ALA A 58 -15.81 12.58 5.02
C ALA A 58 -16.16 11.25 4.35
N LYS A 59 -17.11 11.32 3.40
CA LYS A 59 -17.40 10.26 2.43
C LYS A 59 -16.99 10.74 1.05
N MET A 60 -16.26 9.93 0.31
CA MET A 60 -15.80 10.28 -1.03
C MET A 60 -16.11 9.16 -2.01
N THR A 61 -16.59 9.52 -3.19
CA THR A 61 -16.58 8.61 -4.34
C THR A 61 -15.13 8.39 -4.80
N GLN A 62 -14.93 7.35 -5.59
CA GLN A 62 -13.62 7.05 -6.19
C GLN A 62 -13.09 8.23 -7.03
N THR A 63 -13.97 8.84 -7.83
CA THR A 63 -13.63 10.00 -8.66
C THR A 63 -13.31 11.24 -7.81
N GLN A 64 -14.08 11.49 -6.75
CA GLN A 64 -13.82 12.63 -5.85
C GLN A 64 -12.46 12.50 -5.17
N LEU A 65 -12.07 11.30 -4.73
CA LEU A 65 -10.72 11.09 -4.17
C LEU A 65 -9.63 11.43 -5.20
N ALA A 66 -9.77 10.98 -6.44
CA ALA A 66 -8.83 11.34 -7.51
C ALA A 66 -8.81 12.86 -7.77
N ASP A 67 -9.95 13.52 -7.77
CA ASP A 67 -10.08 14.97 -7.99
C ASP A 67 -9.45 15.79 -6.85
N VAL A 68 -9.50 15.32 -5.61
CA VAL A 68 -8.74 15.92 -4.50
C VAL A 68 -7.23 15.90 -4.77
N PHE A 69 -6.70 14.75 -5.18
CA PHE A 69 -5.25 14.62 -5.45
C PHE A 69 -4.82 15.24 -6.80
N LEU A 70 -5.77 15.52 -7.71
CA LEU A 70 -5.56 16.36 -8.90
C LEU A 70 -5.58 17.86 -8.58
N GLY A 71 -6.02 18.25 -7.37
CA GLY A 71 -6.19 19.66 -6.99
C GLY A 71 -7.45 20.33 -7.58
N LYS A 72 -8.42 19.53 -8.02
CA LYS A 72 -9.72 20.03 -8.56
C LYS A 72 -10.72 20.28 -7.43
N ILE A 73 -10.76 19.41 -6.42
CA ILE A 73 -11.52 19.61 -5.20
C ILE A 73 -10.54 20.11 -4.13
N THR A 74 -10.74 21.34 -3.68
CA THR A 74 -9.81 22.04 -2.79
C THR A 74 -10.43 22.47 -1.46
N ASN A 75 -11.70 22.13 -1.22
CA ASN A 75 -12.42 22.54 -0.02
C ASN A 75 -13.24 21.38 0.58
N TRP A 76 -13.17 21.22 1.90
CA TRP A 76 -13.88 20.20 2.66
C TRP A 76 -15.41 20.38 2.64
N SER A 77 -15.91 21.57 2.36
CA SER A 77 -17.37 21.83 2.21
C SER A 77 -18.02 20.98 1.11
N THR A 78 -17.24 20.56 0.10
CA THR A 78 -17.70 19.61 -0.93
C THR A 78 -18.19 18.27 -0.34
N PHE A 79 -17.70 17.90 0.84
CA PHE A 79 -18.03 16.66 1.53
C PHE A 79 -18.99 16.88 2.72
N GLY A 80 -19.70 18.02 2.77
CA GLY A 80 -20.63 18.35 3.85
C GLY A 80 -19.96 18.81 5.14
N CYS A 81 -18.67 19.09 5.12
CA CYS A 81 -17.90 19.58 6.26
C CYS A 81 -17.86 21.11 6.28
N ALA A 82 -17.27 21.69 7.33
CA ALA A 82 -17.05 23.14 7.41
C ALA A 82 -16.22 23.68 6.23
N ASP A 83 -16.41 24.94 5.89
CA ASP A 83 -15.61 25.63 4.88
C ASP A 83 -14.14 25.70 5.33
N LYS A 84 -13.33 24.83 4.75
CA LYS A 84 -11.90 24.68 5.06
C LYS A 84 -11.15 24.16 3.85
N GLY A 85 -10.00 24.77 3.54
CA GLY A 85 -9.15 24.34 2.44
C GLY A 85 -8.54 22.95 2.67
N ILE A 86 -8.53 22.13 1.62
CA ILE A 86 -7.85 20.82 1.61
C ILE A 86 -6.37 21.00 1.35
N LYS A 87 -5.52 20.38 2.15
CA LYS A 87 -4.06 20.37 2.01
C LYS A 87 -3.59 18.94 1.75
N VAL A 88 -3.18 18.65 0.53
CA VAL A 88 -2.73 17.29 0.14
C VAL A 88 -1.32 17.03 0.65
N VAL A 89 -1.11 15.84 1.23
CA VAL A 89 0.21 15.35 1.66
C VAL A 89 0.50 14.03 0.94
N TYR A 90 1.67 13.95 0.30
CA TYR A 90 2.08 12.78 -0.47
C TYR A 90 3.49 12.30 -0.11
N ARG A 91 3.86 11.10 -0.56
CA ARG A 91 5.19 10.52 -0.37
C ARG A 91 6.21 11.17 -1.31
N SER A 92 7.28 11.73 -0.75
CA SER A 92 8.40 12.31 -1.50
C SER A 92 9.47 11.30 -1.89
N ASP A 93 9.43 10.09 -1.30
CA ASP A 93 10.36 8.99 -1.59
C ASP A 93 9.74 7.97 -2.56
N GLY A 94 10.58 7.08 -3.11
CA GLY A 94 10.11 5.96 -3.93
C GLY A 94 9.32 4.94 -3.09
N SER A 95 8.00 4.98 -3.19
CA SER A 95 7.06 4.32 -2.27
C SER A 95 6.20 3.27 -2.96
N GLY A 96 6.14 2.06 -2.38
CA GLY A 96 5.17 1.05 -2.78
C GLY A 96 3.74 1.45 -2.42
N THR A 97 3.54 2.14 -1.28
CA THR A 97 2.26 2.72 -0.90
C THR A 97 1.77 3.71 -1.97
N THR A 98 2.66 4.58 -2.48
CA THR A 98 2.35 5.45 -3.63
C THR A 98 1.98 4.64 -4.86
N GLN A 99 2.71 3.57 -5.17
CA GLN A 99 2.40 2.73 -6.33
C GLN A 99 1.00 2.11 -6.23
N GLY A 100 0.64 1.53 -5.08
CA GLY A 100 -0.69 0.96 -4.84
C GLY A 100 -1.78 2.03 -4.92
N PHE A 101 -1.59 3.16 -4.23
CA PHE A 101 -2.52 4.28 -4.24
C PHE A 101 -2.76 4.83 -5.65
N THR A 102 -1.70 5.14 -6.39
CA THR A 102 -1.81 5.70 -7.75
C THR A 102 -2.32 4.67 -8.77
N ASN A 103 -2.13 3.37 -8.52
CA ASN A 103 -2.74 2.31 -9.31
C ASN A 103 -4.27 2.34 -9.17
N SER A 104 -4.77 2.46 -7.94
CA SER A 104 -6.21 2.58 -7.70
C SER A 104 -6.78 3.88 -8.24
N LEU A 105 -6.10 5.04 -8.04
CA LEU A 105 -6.56 6.30 -8.62
C LEU A 105 -6.63 6.24 -10.17
N SER A 106 -5.73 5.50 -10.81
CA SER A 106 -5.76 5.27 -12.27
C SER A 106 -6.94 4.41 -12.71
N ALA A 107 -7.44 3.52 -11.83
CA ALA A 107 -8.65 2.75 -12.09
C ALA A 107 -9.92 3.58 -11.82
N PHE A 108 -9.86 4.50 -10.85
CA PHE A 108 -10.97 5.36 -10.43
C PHE A 108 -11.23 6.52 -11.38
N SER A 109 -10.19 7.04 -12.05
CA SER A 109 -10.27 8.25 -12.87
C SER A 109 -9.43 8.14 -14.14
N PRO A 110 -10.08 8.17 -15.33
CA PRO A 110 -9.36 8.25 -16.60
C PRO A 110 -8.45 9.47 -16.69
N GLU A 111 -8.88 10.61 -16.12
CA GLU A 111 -8.09 11.84 -16.09
C GLU A 111 -6.82 11.69 -15.24
N TRP A 112 -6.92 11.03 -14.06
CA TRP A 112 -5.73 10.69 -13.27
C TRP A 112 -4.77 9.80 -14.06
N LYS A 113 -5.31 8.75 -14.70
CA LYS A 113 -4.53 7.81 -15.49
C LYS A 113 -3.74 8.50 -16.61
N GLU A 114 -4.35 9.46 -17.28
CA GLU A 114 -3.74 10.24 -18.36
C GLU A 114 -2.71 11.24 -17.84
N LYS A 115 -3.07 12.02 -16.81
CA LYS A 115 -2.28 13.20 -16.37
C LYS A 115 -1.17 12.86 -15.37
N VAL A 116 -1.30 11.75 -14.64
CA VAL A 116 -0.39 11.37 -13.54
C VAL A 116 0.08 9.93 -13.69
N GLY A 117 -0.85 8.98 -13.89
CA GLY A 117 -0.57 7.56 -14.04
C GLY A 117 -0.22 6.86 -12.72
N THR A 118 0.52 5.74 -12.83
CA THR A 118 0.88 4.84 -11.73
C THR A 118 2.39 4.72 -11.56
N GLY A 119 2.88 4.82 -10.31
CA GLY A 119 4.31 4.65 -10.05
C GLY A 119 4.68 4.70 -8.57
N LYS A 120 5.91 4.26 -8.26
CA LYS A 120 6.52 4.45 -6.92
C LYS A 120 6.84 5.92 -6.62
N ALA A 121 6.96 6.73 -7.66
CA ALA A 121 7.07 8.18 -7.66
C ALA A 121 6.33 8.70 -8.89
N VAL A 122 5.55 9.73 -8.74
CA VAL A 122 4.78 10.40 -9.82
C VAL A 122 4.92 11.91 -9.70
N THR A 123 4.55 12.63 -10.76
CA THR A 123 4.50 14.10 -10.73
C THR A 123 3.16 14.54 -10.15
N TRP A 124 3.16 14.85 -8.86
CA TRP A 124 1.96 15.32 -8.16
C TRP A 124 1.52 16.69 -8.67
N LYS A 125 0.22 16.91 -8.77
CA LYS A 125 -0.36 18.16 -9.26
C LYS A 125 -0.55 19.20 -8.17
N THR A 126 -0.62 18.75 -6.91
CA THR A 126 -0.83 19.63 -5.74
C THR A 126 -0.25 18.96 -4.50
N GLY A 127 -0.09 19.73 -3.43
CA GLY A 127 0.29 19.23 -2.10
C GLY A 127 1.75 19.37 -1.75
N VAL A 128 2.12 18.77 -0.61
CA VAL A 128 3.48 18.77 -0.06
C VAL A 128 3.99 17.36 0.13
N GLY A 129 5.27 17.14 -0.14
CA GLY A 129 5.92 15.84 -0.01
C GLY A 129 6.48 15.60 1.40
N ALA A 130 6.28 14.36 1.90
CA ALA A 130 6.88 13.91 3.16
C ALA A 130 7.51 12.52 3.01
N LYS A 131 8.62 12.26 3.71
CA LYS A 131 9.37 11.01 3.59
C LYS A 131 8.78 9.90 4.46
N GLY A 132 8.46 8.78 3.85
CA GLY A 132 7.92 7.60 4.54
C GLY A 132 6.46 7.79 4.99
N ASN A 133 5.79 6.70 5.39
CA ASN A 133 4.45 6.80 6.00
C ASN A 133 4.49 7.64 7.29
N SER A 134 5.57 7.53 8.09
CA SER A 134 5.74 8.31 9.32
C SER A 134 5.79 9.82 9.06
N GLY A 135 6.50 10.24 8.00
CA GLY A 135 6.54 11.65 7.61
C GLY A 135 5.18 12.18 7.13
N VAL A 136 4.46 11.39 6.31
CA VAL A 136 3.09 11.75 5.88
C VAL A 136 2.16 11.83 7.10
N ALA A 137 2.22 10.86 8.01
CA ALA A 137 1.42 10.85 9.24
C ALA A 137 1.69 12.08 10.12
N ALA A 138 2.97 12.46 10.29
CA ALA A 138 3.34 13.64 11.04
C ALA A 138 2.80 14.94 10.41
N GLN A 139 2.91 15.06 9.08
CA GLN A 139 2.39 16.23 8.36
C GLN A 139 0.86 16.34 8.47
N ILE A 140 0.13 15.23 8.30
CA ILE A 140 -1.33 15.22 8.46
C ILE A 140 -1.72 15.70 9.86
N LYS A 141 -1.05 15.20 10.91
CA LYS A 141 -1.35 15.61 12.29
C LYS A 141 -1.12 17.10 12.57
N GLN A 142 -0.09 17.68 11.94
CA GLN A 142 0.29 19.07 12.17
C GLN A 142 -0.53 20.06 11.35
N MET A 143 -1.10 19.65 10.23
CA MET A 143 -1.76 20.53 9.28
C MET A 143 -3.29 20.35 9.36
N ASP A 144 -3.98 21.33 9.92
CA ASP A 144 -5.44 21.37 9.90
C ASP A 144 -5.95 21.42 8.44
N GLY A 145 -6.95 20.58 8.12
CA GLY A 145 -7.48 20.38 6.77
C GLY A 145 -6.60 19.49 5.88
N ALA A 146 -5.55 18.85 6.41
CA ALA A 146 -4.71 17.95 5.63
C ALA A 146 -5.39 16.63 5.29
N ILE A 147 -5.08 16.10 4.10
CA ILE A 147 -5.40 14.73 3.66
C ILE A 147 -4.15 14.12 3.02
N GLY A 148 -3.90 12.85 3.30
CA GLY A 148 -2.85 12.07 2.66
C GLY A 148 -3.24 10.61 2.61
N TYR A 149 -2.33 9.73 2.23
CA TYR A 149 -2.55 8.28 2.19
C TYR A 149 -1.49 7.56 3.03
N LEU A 150 -1.94 6.58 3.80
CA LEU A 150 -1.13 5.83 4.76
C LEU A 150 -1.45 4.34 4.70
N ASN A 151 -0.49 3.48 5.02
CA ASN A 151 -0.81 2.08 5.30
C ASN A 151 -1.69 1.98 6.54
N TYR A 152 -2.62 1.03 6.55
CA TYR A 152 -3.63 0.84 7.59
C TYR A 152 -3.08 0.83 9.02
N GLY A 153 -1.91 0.25 9.27
CA GLY A 153 -1.27 0.23 10.59
C GLY A 153 -0.97 1.62 11.19
N TYR A 154 -0.89 2.66 10.37
CA TYR A 154 -0.76 4.04 10.86
C TYR A 154 -2.10 4.64 11.26
N VAL A 155 -3.21 4.10 10.76
CA VAL A 155 -4.57 4.62 10.95
C VAL A 155 -5.34 3.82 11.99
N SER A 156 -5.05 2.53 12.12
CA SER A 156 -5.70 1.62 13.05
C SER A 156 -5.68 2.14 14.50
N GLY A 157 -6.73 1.80 15.26
CA GLY A 157 -6.88 2.26 16.64
C GLY A 157 -7.29 3.74 16.78
N GLY A 158 -7.91 4.33 15.75
CA GLY A 158 -8.44 5.71 15.81
C GLY A 158 -7.38 6.81 15.80
N LYS A 159 -6.16 6.50 15.34
CA LYS A 159 -5.05 7.47 15.32
C LYS A 159 -5.25 8.61 14.34
N PHE A 160 -6.10 8.43 13.34
CA PHE A 160 -6.47 9.39 12.31
C PHE A 160 -7.94 9.24 11.94
N GLN A 161 -8.54 10.32 11.46
CA GLN A 161 -9.77 10.25 10.69
C GLN A 161 -9.46 9.61 9.34
N GLN A 162 -10.36 8.78 8.85
CA GLN A 162 -10.23 8.12 7.55
C GLN A 162 -11.46 8.40 6.69
N VAL A 163 -11.25 8.55 5.39
CA VAL A 163 -12.33 8.70 4.43
C VAL A 163 -13.11 7.40 4.33
N ALA A 164 -14.44 7.45 4.48
CA ALA A 164 -15.30 6.38 4.01
C ALA A 164 -15.31 6.42 2.48
N LEU A 165 -14.60 5.49 1.86
CA LEU A 165 -14.37 5.48 0.42
C LEU A 165 -15.36 4.55 -0.28
N GLU A 166 -15.99 5.06 -1.34
CA GLU A 166 -16.83 4.25 -2.21
C GLU A 166 -16.03 3.11 -2.83
N ASN A 167 -16.52 1.88 -2.72
CA ASN A 167 -15.93 0.73 -3.39
C ASN A 167 -16.53 0.50 -4.78
N LYS A 168 -16.03 -0.51 -5.50
CA LYS A 168 -16.49 -0.83 -6.85
C LYS A 168 -17.98 -1.15 -6.94
N ASP A 169 -18.58 -1.65 -5.86
CA ASP A 169 -19.97 -2.05 -5.78
C ASP A 169 -20.88 -0.91 -5.26
N GLY A 170 -20.34 0.30 -5.09
CA GLY A 170 -21.08 1.51 -4.70
C GLY A 170 -21.26 1.71 -3.19
N ASN A 171 -20.64 0.87 -2.35
CA ASN A 171 -20.75 1.00 -0.90
C ASN A 171 -19.61 1.87 -0.34
N TYR A 172 -19.93 2.71 0.66
CA TYR A 172 -18.91 3.49 1.37
C TYR A 172 -18.32 2.66 2.51
N VAL A 173 -17.03 2.36 2.41
CA VAL A 173 -16.32 1.44 3.30
C VAL A 173 -15.18 2.14 4.03
N LEU A 174 -15.07 1.92 5.34
CA LEU A 174 -13.90 2.29 6.13
C LEU A 174 -12.86 1.15 6.09
N ALA A 175 -11.58 1.51 6.16
CA ALA A 175 -10.54 0.50 6.26
C ALA A 175 -10.57 -0.15 7.65
N SER A 176 -10.58 -1.47 7.65
CA SER A 176 -10.43 -2.35 8.81
C SER A 176 -9.61 -3.57 8.40
N ALA A 177 -9.24 -4.41 9.35
CA ALA A 177 -8.61 -5.70 9.04
C ALA A 177 -9.53 -6.54 8.13
N GLU A 178 -10.83 -6.59 8.44
CA GLU A 178 -11.84 -7.35 7.71
C GLU A 178 -12.03 -6.83 6.28
N THR A 179 -12.29 -5.52 6.12
CA THR A 179 -12.52 -4.92 4.79
C THR A 179 -11.25 -4.95 3.92
N SER A 180 -10.06 -4.84 4.56
CA SER A 180 -8.77 -5.01 3.89
C SER A 180 -8.58 -6.46 3.42
N ALA A 181 -8.89 -7.46 4.26
CA ALA A 181 -8.81 -8.87 3.89
C ALA A 181 -9.76 -9.22 2.74
N ALA A 182 -10.98 -8.67 2.75
CA ALA A 182 -11.95 -8.84 1.68
C ALA A 182 -11.39 -8.32 0.33
N GLY A 183 -10.80 -7.12 0.31
CA GLY A 183 -10.15 -6.56 -0.88
C GLY A 183 -8.92 -7.37 -1.32
N LEU A 184 -8.03 -7.74 -0.38
CA LEU A 184 -6.84 -8.55 -0.68
C LEU A 184 -7.17 -9.92 -1.28
N SER A 185 -8.30 -10.53 -0.87
CA SER A 185 -8.74 -11.83 -1.38
C SER A 185 -9.05 -11.84 -2.89
N LYS A 186 -9.24 -10.66 -3.49
CA LYS A 186 -9.51 -10.49 -4.92
C LYS A 186 -8.24 -10.40 -5.78
N ILE A 187 -7.07 -10.24 -5.15
CA ILE A 187 -5.82 -10.16 -5.89
C ILE A 187 -5.47 -11.52 -6.48
N VAL A 188 -5.42 -11.58 -7.81
CA VAL A 188 -4.94 -12.76 -8.54
C VAL A 188 -3.44 -12.61 -8.77
N LEU A 189 -2.68 -13.65 -8.44
CA LEU A 189 -1.24 -13.67 -8.62
C LEU A 189 -0.84 -14.55 -9.81
N ASP A 190 0.18 -14.13 -10.52
CA ASP A 190 0.83 -14.91 -11.58
C ASP A 190 1.71 -16.03 -10.99
N ASP A 191 2.33 -16.84 -11.86
CA ASP A 191 3.22 -17.95 -11.47
C ASP A 191 4.47 -17.50 -10.71
N LYS A 192 4.81 -16.20 -10.77
CA LYS A 192 5.89 -15.57 -10.00
C LYS A 192 5.39 -14.91 -8.72
N LEU A 193 4.18 -15.22 -8.28
CA LEU A 193 3.49 -14.66 -7.12
C LEU A 193 3.38 -13.13 -7.15
N ARG A 194 3.19 -12.54 -8.33
CA ARG A 194 3.02 -11.11 -8.54
C ARG A 194 1.59 -10.81 -8.95
N GLY A 195 1.04 -9.75 -8.45
CA GLY A 195 -0.29 -9.30 -8.82
C GLY A 195 -0.71 -8.06 -8.05
N ALA A 196 -1.77 -7.43 -8.53
CA ALA A 196 -2.46 -6.34 -7.86
C ALA A 196 -3.89 -6.27 -8.40
N ASP A 197 -4.82 -5.88 -7.57
CA ASP A 197 -6.15 -5.44 -8.00
C ASP A 197 -6.29 -3.95 -7.68
N ALA A 198 -6.49 -3.16 -8.72
CA ALA A 198 -6.58 -1.71 -8.58
C ALA A 198 -7.92 -1.22 -8.03
N ASN A 199 -8.95 -2.07 -8.08
CA ASN A 199 -10.30 -1.77 -7.61
C ASN A 199 -11.07 -3.07 -7.34
N PRO A 200 -10.76 -3.78 -6.24
CA PRO A 200 -11.36 -5.05 -5.93
C PRO A 200 -12.88 -4.94 -5.73
N SER A 201 -13.61 -5.89 -6.29
CA SER A 201 -15.06 -6.02 -6.13
C SER A 201 -15.41 -6.67 -4.79
N GLY A 202 -16.65 -6.48 -4.36
CA GLY A 202 -17.24 -7.08 -3.16
C GLY A 202 -17.81 -6.01 -2.23
N GLU A 203 -19.02 -6.26 -1.74
CA GLU A 203 -19.80 -5.32 -0.92
C GLU A 203 -18.98 -4.69 0.22
N ASN A 204 -18.15 -5.50 0.91
CA ASN A 204 -17.31 -5.08 2.02
C ASN A 204 -15.84 -4.95 1.66
N SER A 205 -15.48 -4.99 0.37
CA SER A 205 -14.07 -4.87 -0.05
C SER A 205 -13.60 -3.43 0.07
N TYR A 206 -12.49 -3.21 0.79
CA TYR A 206 -11.83 -1.92 0.78
C TYR A 206 -11.15 -1.71 -0.59
N PRO A 207 -11.37 -0.56 -1.26
CA PRO A 207 -11.03 -0.42 -2.68
C PRO A 207 -9.54 -0.21 -2.98
N ILE A 208 -8.72 0.12 -1.97
CA ILE A 208 -7.29 0.36 -2.15
C ILE A 208 -6.51 -0.58 -1.23
N VAL A 209 -6.05 -1.70 -1.77
CA VAL A 209 -5.29 -2.71 -1.03
C VAL A 209 -3.98 -3.04 -1.74
N SER A 210 -2.99 -3.50 -0.99
CA SER A 210 -1.70 -3.91 -1.50
C SER A 210 -1.13 -5.06 -0.69
N LEU A 211 -0.44 -5.98 -1.37
CA LEU A 211 0.44 -6.94 -0.73
C LEU A 211 1.83 -6.31 -0.50
N THR A 212 2.56 -6.86 0.45
CA THR A 212 3.98 -6.64 0.65
C THR A 212 4.73 -7.92 0.32
N TRP A 213 5.73 -7.80 -0.53
CA TRP A 213 6.62 -8.89 -0.92
C TRP A 213 7.99 -8.74 -0.26
N ILE A 214 8.53 -9.86 0.19
CA ILE A 214 9.97 -9.99 0.35
C ILE A 214 10.58 -10.35 -1.01
N LEU A 215 11.70 -9.71 -1.32
CA LEU A 215 12.51 -9.92 -2.51
C LEU A 215 13.75 -10.71 -2.08
N ALA A 216 13.84 -11.97 -2.51
CA ALA A 216 14.93 -12.86 -2.14
C ALA A 216 15.72 -13.28 -3.37
N TYR A 217 17.03 -13.54 -3.20
CA TYR A 217 17.86 -14.11 -4.26
C TYR A 217 17.56 -15.62 -4.39
N PRO A 218 17.48 -16.14 -5.62
CA PRO A 218 17.34 -17.59 -5.83
C PRO A 218 18.50 -18.38 -5.22
N GLU A 219 19.71 -17.80 -5.25
CA GLU A 219 20.94 -18.38 -4.72
C GLU A 219 21.84 -17.28 -4.12
N ALA A 220 22.23 -17.43 -2.86
CA ALA A 220 23.15 -16.51 -2.17
C ALA A 220 23.76 -17.19 -0.92
N PRO A 221 24.96 -16.76 -0.46
CA PRO A 221 25.69 -17.41 0.64
C PRO A 221 24.91 -17.48 1.96
N LYS A 222 24.01 -16.54 2.22
CA LYS A 222 23.23 -16.46 3.47
C LYS A 222 21.80 -16.99 3.34
N ASN A 223 21.46 -17.62 2.23
CA ASN A 223 20.10 -18.05 1.98
C ASN A 223 19.55 -19.04 3.02
N ALA A 224 20.38 -19.85 3.67
CA ALA A 224 19.92 -20.72 4.77
C ALA A 224 19.25 -19.88 5.88
N ALA A 225 19.94 -18.86 6.39
CA ALA A 225 19.40 -17.98 7.43
C ALA A 225 18.20 -17.12 6.94
N VAL A 226 18.23 -16.69 5.67
CA VAL A 226 17.10 -15.99 5.04
C VAL A 226 15.88 -16.90 4.98
N LYS A 227 16.04 -18.16 4.52
CA LYS A 227 14.94 -19.16 4.47
C LYS A 227 14.31 -19.39 5.85
N ASP A 228 15.12 -19.56 6.87
CA ASP A 228 14.62 -19.81 8.23
C ASP A 228 13.86 -18.59 8.76
N THR A 229 14.37 -17.39 8.50
CA THR A 229 13.68 -16.15 8.83
C THR A 229 12.33 -16.04 8.11
N LEU A 230 12.29 -16.30 6.81
CA LEU A 230 11.07 -16.22 6.01
C LEU A 230 10.06 -17.28 6.39
N ARG A 231 10.51 -18.52 6.70
CA ARG A 231 9.64 -19.57 7.22
C ARG A 231 9.01 -19.19 8.56
N TYR A 232 9.79 -18.57 9.46
CA TYR A 232 9.26 -18.05 10.72
C TYR A 232 8.21 -16.96 10.46
N MET A 233 8.50 -15.98 9.61
CA MET A 233 7.55 -14.89 9.27
C MET A 233 6.25 -15.41 8.63
N LEU A 234 6.32 -16.52 7.91
CA LEU A 234 5.17 -17.22 7.31
C LEU A 234 4.53 -18.26 8.24
N SER A 235 5.04 -18.49 9.44
CA SER A 235 4.41 -19.38 10.41
C SER A 235 3.06 -18.83 10.89
N GLU A 236 2.16 -19.70 11.31
CA GLU A 236 0.87 -19.30 11.88
C GLU A 236 1.05 -18.36 13.06
N LYS A 237 2.04 -18.65 13.93
CA LYS A 237 2.36 -17.81 15.09
C LYS A 237 2.73 -16.38 14.69
N ALA A 238 3.58 -16.21 13.68
CA ALA A 238 3.99 -14.88 13.22
C ALA A 238 2.85 -14.19 12.47
N GLN A 239 2.13 -14.88 11.60
CA GLN A 239 0.99 -14.33 10.86
C GLN A 239 -0.15 -13.88 11.80
N ALA A 240 -0.38 -14.58 12.91
CA ALA A 240 -1.37 -14.18 13.92
C ALA A 240 -1.05 -12.82 14.59
N THR A 241 0.19 -12.34 14.52
CA THR A 241 0.56 -11.02 15.04
C THR A 241 0.29 -9.88 14.05
N SER A 242 -0.03 -10.17 12.79
CA SER A 242 -0.18 -9.17 11.73
C SER A 242 -1.21 -8.09 12.08
N ASP A 243 -2.37 -8.50 12.59
CA ASP A 243 -3.46 -7.56 12.93
C ASP A 243 -3.04 -6.56 14.01
N SER A 244 -2.35 -7.01 15.05
CA SER A 244 -1.84 -6.12 16.12
C SER A 244 -0.80 -5.12 15.62
N LEU A 245 -0.17 -5.41 14.47
CA LEU A 245 0.78 -4.55 13.79
C LEU A 245 0.12 -3.68 12.69
N GLY A 246 -1.21 -3.83 12.51
CA GLY A 246 -1.98 -3.10 11.51
C GLY A 246 -1.80 -3.62 10.08
N TYR A 247 -1.50 -4.91 9.95
CA TYR A 247 -1.44 -5.64 8.68
C TYR A 247 -2.51 -6.73 8.65
N VAL A 248 -2.76 -7.26 7.46
CA VAL A 248 -3.64 -8.41 7.26
C VAL A 248 -2.77 -9.64 7.04
N PRO A 249 -3.00 -10.73 7.79
CA PRO A 249 -2.30 -11.99 7.55
C PRO A 249 -2.62 -12.51 6.15
N LEU A 250 -1.69 -13.25 5.56
CA LEU A 250 -1.95 -13.90 4.28
C LEU A 250 -3.07 -14.94 4.42
N PRO A 251 -4.01 -15.01 3.45
CA PRO A 251 -4.88 -16.17 3.32
C PRO A 251 -4.07 -17.46 3.25
N GLU A 252 -4.58 -18.54 3.86
CA GLU A 252 -3.84 -19.81 3.98
C GLU A 252 -3.31 -20.32 2.63
N SER A 253 -4.14 -20.29 1.60
CA SER A 253 -3.74 -20.71 0.25
C SER A 253 -2.54 -19.92 -0.30
N LEU A 254 -2.48 -18.61 0.00
CA LEU A 254 -1.37 -17.75 -0.42
C LEU A 254 -0.15 -17.97 0.48
N ARG A 255 -0.33 -18.17 1.77
CA ARG A 255 0.72 -18.49 2.72
C ARG A 255 1.46 -19.77 2.30
N GLN A 256 0.73 -20.81 1.89
CA GLN A 256 1.32 -22.06 1.39
C GLN A 256 2.10 -21.85 0.09
N LYS A 257 1.59 -21.05 -0.84
CA LYS A 257 2.35 -20.68 -2.06
C LYS A 257 3.63 -19.92 -1.73
N SER A 258 3.58 -19.02 -0.74
CA SER A 258 4.76 -18.30 -0.27
C SER A 258 5.80 -19.24 0.37
N LEU A 259 5.37 -20.20 1.19
CA LEU A 259 6.26 -21.22 1.76
C LEU A 259 6.90 -22.12 0.67
N ALA A 260 6.12 -22.48 -0.36
CA ALA A 260 6.66 -23.20 -1.51
C ALA A 260 7.73 -22.37 -2.23
N ALA A 261 7.50 -21.07 -2.46
CA ALA A 261 8.48 -20.18 -3.06
C ALA A 261 9.75 -20.04 -2.19
N VAL A 262 9.62 -19.92 -0.87
CA VAL A 262 10.79 -19.94 0.05
C VAL A 262 11.60 -21.23 -0.11
N SER A 263 10.96 -22.37 -0.37
CA SER A 263 11.63 -23.65 -0.53
C SER A 263 12.50 -23.73 -1.79
N THR A 264 12.22 -22.90 -2.82
CA THR A 264 13.01 -22.85 -4.07
C THR A 264 14.34 -22.11 -3.92
N ILE A 265 14.53 -21.33 -2.86
CA ILE A 265 15.77 -20.59 -2.58
C ILE A 265 16.85 -21.61 -2.18
N LYS A 266 18.03 -21.52 -2.80
CA LYS A 266 19.17 -22.44 -2.57
C LYS A 266 20.18 -21.82 -1.62
#